data_6481b36ba248be1a2c80f8c3704188f4
#
_entry.id   6481b36ba248be1a2c80f8c3704188f4
#
_cell.length_a   1.000
_cell.length_b   1.000
_cell.length_c   1.000
_cell.angle_alpha   90.00
_cell.angle_beta   90.00
_cell.angle_gamma   90.00
#
_symmetry.space_group_name_H-M   'P 1'
#
loop_
_entity.id
_entity.type
_entity.pdbx_description
1 polymer ?
#
loop_
_entity_poly.entity_id
_entity_poly.type
_entity_poly.pdbx_seq_one_letter_code
_entity_poly.pdbx_strand_id
1 'polypeptide(L)'
;MQIYNYINGEFILPTSGKMLDNINPATGQIIAQIPDSNNDDVAKATMAAKRALPDWRGLSKNERINWLNKIAQALEDRTEDIAKTESMDTGKPIGLARRVDAARSISNFRFFAQHALQQTENKFTMDDATNYVIRKPVGVVGLITPWNLPLYLLSWKVAPALVMGNTIVAKPSEMTPLTANLLAQTLDEIKFPKGVVNIVHGLGPSAGQAILEHPEITAISFTGGTQTGKIVARTAGPMFKKLSLELGGKNATIILDDADLDVAAKGAAKAAFTNSGQVCLCGSRVLIDAKIYDEFVPKFIAAVAAMKVGNPDDESTDIGSVISQQHMEKVLSYIELAKQEGGSIAYGGQRIILEQASLCNGSFISPTVIENLAINSRCATEEIFGPVVTLHRFDSDVQAIEMTNSTQYGLAGSIWTTNTSRGKEFAKQVDSGILWVNTWLHRDLRTPFGGVKNSGVGREGGD
;
A
#
# COMPACT_ATOMS: atom_id res chain seq x y z
N MET A 1 12.73 -10.62 19.41
CA MET A 1 11.81 -11.75 19.05
C MET A 1 12.40 -12.50 17.87
N GLN A 2 12.13 -13.82 17.72
CA GLN A 2 12.50 -14.58 16.52
C GLN A 2 11.26 -14.93 15.72
N ILE A 3 11.27 -14.67 14.42
CA ILE A 3 10.21 -14.98 13.47
C ILE A 3 10.65 -16.20 12.63
N TYR A 4 9.69 -16.94 12.13
CA TYR A 4 9.87 -18.13 11.33
C TYR A 4 9.10 -18.01 10.00
N ASN A 5 9.49 -18.76 9.00
CA ASN A 5 8.62 -19.04 7.86
C ASN A 5 7.43 -19.88 8.33
N TYR A 6 6.24 -19.60 7.80
CA TYR A 6 5.05 -20.42 8.01
C TYR A 6 4.79 -21.24 6.75
N ILE A 7 5.17 -22.51 6.77
CA ILE A 7 5.07 -23.39 5.60
C ILE A 7 4.36 -24.68 5.99
N ASN A 8 3.33 -25.04 5.25
CA ASN A 8 2.53 -26.25 5.47
C ASN A 8 1.93 -26.35 6.89
N GLY A 9 1.57 -25.22 7.49
CA GLY A 9 1.06 -25.15 8.87
C GLY A 9 2.11 -25.37 9.95
N GLU A 10 3.37 -25.08 9.67
CA GLU A 10 4.50 -25.23 10.59
C GLU A 10 5.38 -23.98 10.56
N PHE A 11 5.90 -23.61 11.75
CA PHE A 11 6.87 -22.53 11.89
C PHE A 11 8.29 -23.09 11.77
N ILE A 12 8.97 -22.75 10.68
CA ILE A 12 10.30 -23.33 10.37
C ILE A 12 11.35 -22.26 10.11
N LEU A 13 12.60 -22.57 10.46
CA LEU A 13 13.76 -21.73 10.12
C LEU A 13 14.06 -21.81 8.61
N PRO A 14 14.76 -20.79 8.06
CA PRO A 14 15.20 -20.86 6.67
C PRO A 14 16.22 -21.97 6.46
N THR A 15 16.21 -22.59 5.30
CA THR A 15 17.13 -23.67 4.94
C THR A 15 18.61 -23.25 5.06
N SER A 16 18.90 -21.99 4.78
CA SER A 16 20.25 -21.43 4.90
C SER A 16 20.70 -21.19 6.34
N GLY A 17 19.81 -21.20 7.33
CA GLY A 17 20.05 -20.76 8.70
C GLY A 17 20.32 -19.25 8.86
N LYS A 18 20.29 -18.47 7.78
CA LYS A 18 20.55 -17.02 7.82
C LYS A 18 19.31 -16.25 8.28
N MET A 19 19.56 -15.22 9.09
CA MET A 19 18.54 -14.33 9.62
C MET A 19 18.89 -12.88 9.28
N LEU A 20 17.86 -12.03 9.21
CA LEU A 20 17.96 -10.58 9.01
C LEU A 20 17.42 -9.88 10.25
N ASP A 21 17.97 -8.74 10.59
CA ASP A 21 17.46 -7.91 11.68
C ASP A 21 16.26 -7.08 11.20
N ASN A 22 15.22 -7.07 12.00
CA ASN A 22 14.08 -6.17 11.88
C ASN A 22 14.21 -5.05 12.91
N ILE A 23 14.14 -3.81 12.43
CA ILE A 23 14.45 -2.60 13.21
C ILE A 23 13.19 -1.77 13.38
N ASN A 24 12.88 -1.38 14.61
CA ASN A 24 11.86 -0.35 14.88
C ASN A 24 12.37 1.01 14.40
N PRO A 25 11.73 1.65 13.40
CA PRO A 25 12.21 2.89 12.80
C PRO A 25 12.07 4.11 13.74
N ALA A 26 11.22 4.04 14.74
CA ALA A 26 11.05 5.13 15.71
C ALA A 26 12.16 5.15 16.77
N THR A 27 12.80 3.99 17.04
CA THR A 27 13.85 3.88 18.07
C THR A 27 15.23 3.57 17.50
N GLY A 28 15.31 3.01 16.29
CA GLY A 28 16.54 2.48 15.70
C GLY A 28 17.00 1.15 16.32
N GLN A 29 16.19 0.51 17.17
CA GLN A 29 16.55 -0.73 17.86
C GLN A 29 16.08 -1.97 17.09
N ILE A 30 16.87 -3.04 17.18
CA ILE A 30 16.48 -4.37 16.68
C ILE A 30 15.37 -4.92 17.57
N ILE A 31 14.23 -5.27 16.97
CA ILE A 31 13.04 -5.80 17.67
C ILE A 31 12.78 -7.27 17.36
N ALA A 32 13.23 -7.73 16.19
CA ALA A 32 13.10 -9.13 15.79
C ALA A 32 14.23 -9.55 14.86
N GLN A 33 14.36 -10.88 14.68
CA GLN A 33 15.12 -11.49 13.60
C GLN A 33 14.19 -12.33 12.74
N ILE A 34 14.35 -12.24 11.43
CA ILE A 34 13.50 -12.91 10.43
C ILE A 34 14.32 -13.80 9.51
N PRO A 35 13.75 -14.86 8.93
CA PRO A 35 14.43 -15.68 7.95
C PRO A 35 14.92 -14.89 6.73
N ASP A 36 16.17 -15.13 6.32
CA ASP A 36 16.68 -14.80 4.99
C ASP A 36 16.54 -16.02 4.08
N SER A 37 15.32 -16.22 3.59
CA SER A 37 14.96 -17.38 2.81
C SER A 37 15.50 -17.31 1.37
N ASN A 38 15.74 -18.48 0.82
CA ASN A 38 16.27 -18.69 -0.52
C ASN A 38 15.30 -19.48 -1.42
N ASN A 39 15.77 -19.92 -2.57
CA ASN A 39 15.01 -20.72 -3.54
C ASN A 39 14.45 -22.01 -2.95
N ASP A 40 15.19 -22.67 -2.05
CA ASP A 40 14.76 -23.95 -1.46
C ASP A 40 13.55 -23.76 -0.55
N ASP A 41 13.53 -22.66 0.23
CA ASP A 41 12.42 -22.34 1.10
C ASP A 41 11.15 -22.00 0.29
N VAL A 42 11.31 -21.22 -0.79
CA VAL A 42 10.21 -20.91 -1.71
C VAL A 42 9.72 -22.17 -2.42
N ALA A 43 10.61 -23.07 -2.83
CA ALA A 43 10.24 -24.34 -3.44
C ALA A 43 9.44 -25.23 -2.46
N LYS A 44 9.87 -25.32 -1.19
CA LYS A 44 9.12 -26.03 -0.13
C LYS A 44 7.71 -25.46 0.04
N ALA A 45 7.60 -24.13 0.15
CA ALA A 45 6.33 -23.43 0.29
C ALA A 45 5.41 -23.66 -0.93
N THR A 46 5.97 -23.58 -2.14
CA THR A 46 5.23 -23.79 -3.39
C THR A 46 4.74 -25.23 -3.51
N MET A 47 5.57 -26.21 -3.15
CA MET A 47 5.16 -27.61 -3.16
C MET A 47 4.09 -27.92 -2.11
N ALA A 48 4.13 -27.27 -0.93
CA ALA A 48 3.07 -27.37 0.06
C ALA A 48 1.75 -26.78 -0.49
N ALA A 49 1.81 -25.60 -1.10
CA ALA A 49 0.67 -24.95 -1.75
C ALA A 49 0.08 -25.82 -2.87
N LYS A 50 0.94 -26.41 -3.72
CA LYS A 50 0.52 -27.29 -4.81
C LYS A 50 -0.20 -28.55 -4.30
N ARG A 51 0.31 -29.17 -3.21
CA ARG A 51 -0.33 -30.35 -2.60
C ARG A 51 -1.69 -30.02 -1.97
N ALA A 52 -1.83 -28.85 -1.34
CA ALA A 52 -3.08 -28.43 -0.71
C ALA A 52 -4.15 -27.95 -1.72
N LEU A 53 -3.76 -27.59 -2.93
CA LEU A 53 -4.64 -26.99 -3.94
C LEU A 53 -5.84 -27.88 -4.32
N PRO A 54 -5.72 -29.19 -4.57
CA PRO A 54 -6.87 -30.03 -4.93
C PRO A 54 -7.97 -30.01 -3.86
N ASP A 55 -7.61 -30.15 -2.60
CA ASP A 55 -8.57 -30.20 -1.48
C ASP A 55 -9.20 -28.81 -1.28
N TRP A 56 -8.37 -27.73 -1.29
CA TRP A 56 -8.87 -26.37 -1.12
C TRP A 56 -9.82 -25.92 -2.22
N ARG A 57 -9.47 -26.15 -3.48
CA ARG A 57 -10.35 -25.82 -4.62
C ARG A 57 -11.61 -26.69 -4.68
N GLY A 58 -11.55 -27.91 -4.11
CA GLY A 58 -12.68 -28.84 -4.00
C GLY A 58 -13.72 -28.42 -2.98
N LEU A 59 -13.37 -27.54 -2.03
CA LEU A 59 -14.34 -26.95 -1.11
C LEU A 59 -15.37 -26.12 -1.88
N SER A 60 -16.62 -26.15 -1.41
CA SER A 60 -17.67 -25.26 -1.90
C SER A 60 -17.30 -23.79 -1.63
N LYS A 61 -17.89 -22.87 -2.39
CA LYS A 61 -17.73 -21.44 -2.16
C LYS A 61 -18.07 -21.06 -0.71
N ASN A 62 -19.14 -21.62 -0.15
CA ASN A 62 -19.58 -21.34 1.23
C ASN A 62 -18.58 -21.83 2.28
N GLU A 63 -17.94 -22.97 2.09
CA GLU A 63 -16.91 -23.46 3.02
C GLU A 63 -15.69 -22.53 3.02
N ARG A 64 -15.25 -22.06 1.86
CA ARG A 64 -14.16 -21.07 1.78
C ARG A 64 -14.54 -19.74 2.42
N ILE A 65 -15.77 -19.26 2.21
CA ILE A 65 -16.31 -18.06 2.87
C ILE A 65 -16.31 -18.23 4.39
N ASN A 66 -16.71 -19.38 4.91
CA ASN A 66 -16.68 -19.66 6.35
C ASN A 66 -15.25 -19.56 6.91
N TRP A 67 -14.24 -20.02 6.17
CA TRP A 67 -12.85 -19.87 6.57
C TRP A 67 -12.41 -18.39 6.59
N LEU A 68 -12.77 -17.59 5.59
CA LEU A 68 -12.48 -16.16 5.59
C LEU A 68 -13.11 -15.44 6.80
N ASN A 69 -14.36 -15.78 7.14
CA ASN A 69 -15.04 -15.22 8.30
C ASN A 69 -14.36 -15.62 9.62
N LYS A 70 -13.87 -16.87 9.74
CA LYS A 70 -13.07 -17.31 10.89
C LYS A 70 -11.77 -16.52 11.04
N ILE A 71 -11.06 -16.30 9.92
CA ILE A 71 -9.85 -15.46 9.91
C ILE A 71 -10.21 -14.03 10.35
N ALA A 72 -11.26 -13.43 9.77
CA ALA A 72 -11.69 -12.08 10.11
C ALA A 72 -12.03 -11.95 11.60
N GLN A 73 -12.75 -12.91 12.18
CA GLN A 73 -13.09 -12.91 13.60
C GLN A 73 -11.86 -13.03 14.49
N ALA A 74 -10.96 -13.96 14.18
CA ALA A 74 -9.73 -14.14 14.96
C ALA A 74 -8.80 -12.92 14.88
N LEU A 75 -8.76 -12.21 13.74
CA LEU A 75 -8.04 -10.93 13.64
C LEU A 75 -8.75 -9.81 14.40
N GLU A 76 -10.08 -9.79 14.42
CA GLU A 76 -10.85 -8.79 15.19
C GLU A 76 -10.61 -8.92 16.69
N ASP A 77 -10.56 -10.15 17.20
CA ASP A 77 -10.25 -10.43 18.60
C ASP A 77 -8.83 -9.96 19.00
N ARG A 78 -7.95 -9.73 18.01
CA ARG A 78 -6.57 -9.25 18.17
C ARG A 78 -6.33 -7.82 17.65
N THR A 79 -7.38 -7.01 17.51
CA THR A 79 -7.29 -5.65 16.93
C THR A 79 -6.21 -4.79 17.58
N GLU A 80 -6.11 -4.76 18.92
CA GLU A 80 -5.11 -3.97 19.63
C GLU A 80 -3.68 -4.52 19.47
N ASP A 81 -3.52 -5.85 19.42
CA ASP A 81 -2.23 -6.49 19.13
C ASP A 81 -1.75 -6.14 17.73
N ILE A 82 -2.65 -6.17 16.74
CA ILE A 82 -2.35 -5.75 15.37
C ILE A 82 -1.91 -4.29 15.36
N ALA A 83 -2.68 -3.39 15.98
CA ALA A 83 -2.40 -1.96 15.97
C ALA A 83 -1.04 -1.64 16.61
N LYS A 84 -0.74 -2.23 17.77
CA LYS A 84 0.55 -2.06 18.45
C LYS A 84 1.71 -2.62 17.63
N THR A 85 1.52 -3.80 17.05
CA THR A 85 2.53 -4.46 16.23
C THR A 85 2.83 -3.66 14.96
N GLU A 86 1.79 -3.16 14.25
CA GLU A 86 1.96 -2.29 13.08
C GLU A 86 2.67 -0.99 13.43
N SER A 87 2.29 -0.33 14.54
CA SER A 87 2.92 0.90 14.99
C SER A 87 4.41 0.68 15.30
N MET A 88 4.74 -0.37 16.03
CA MET A 88 6.11 -0.72 16.39
C MET A 88 6.97 -1.07 15.17
N ASP A 89 6.41 -1.77 14.19
CA ASP A 89 7.13 -2.29 13.01
C ASP A 89 7.33 -1.21 11.93
N THR A 90 6.41 -0.27 11.83
CA THR A 90 6.42 0.75 10.78
C THR A 90 6.75 2.15 11.26
N GLY A 91 6.69 2.41 12.57
CA GLY A 91 6.82 3.74 13.15
C GLY A 91 5.64 4.68 12.93
N LYS A 92 4.51 4.19 12.38
CA LYS A 92 3.28 4.98 12.23
C LYS A 92 2.56 5.19 13.57
N PRO A 93 1.80 6.29 13.75
CA PRO A 93 1.02 6.52 14.96
C PRO A 93 0.04 5.39 15.26
N ILE A 94 -0.05 4.98 16.54
CA ILE A 94 -0.91 3.88 17.02
C ILE A 94 -2.38 4.09 16.65
N GLY A 95 -2.88 5.32 16.74
CA GLY A 95 -4.24 5.66 16.35
C GLY A 95 -4.48 5.44 14.85
N LEU A 96 -3.47 5.69 14.00
CA LEU A 96 -3.54 5.41 12.55
C LEU A 96 -3.52 3.89 12.29
N ALA A 97 -2.62 3.16 12.93
CA ALA A 97 -2.51 1.70 12.80
C ALA A 97 -3.84 1.01 13.19
N ARG A 98 -4.48 1.46 14.27
CA ARG A 98 -5.78 0.93 14.70
C ARG A 98 -6.90 1.23 13.69
N ARG A 99 -7.04 2.49 13.26
CA ARG A 99 -8.14 2.91 12.38
C ARG A 99 -7.98 2.45 10.94
N VAL A 100 -6.75 2.29 10.47
CA VAL A 100 -6.47 1.94 9.07
C VAL A 100 -6.05 0.48 8.96
N ASP A 101 -4.90 0.10 9.52
CA ASP A 101 -4.30 -1.22 9.24
C ASP A 101 -5.12 -2.36 9.84
N ALA A 102 -5.40 -2.32 11.16
CA ALA A 102 -6.18 -3.35 11.82
C ALA A 102 -7.61 -3.42 11.27
N ALA A 103 -8.32 -2.28 11.26
CA ALA A 103 -9.71 -2.25 10.80
C ALA A 103 -9.85 -2.69 9.33
N ARG A 104 -8.93 -2.29 8.46
CA ARG A 104 -8.99 -2.64 7.04
C ARG A 104 -8.61 -4.08 6.79
N SER A 105 -7.66 -4.63 7.53
CA SER A 105 -7.28 -6.04 7.41
C SER A 105 -8.45 -6.96 7.69
N ILE A 106 -9.22 -6.70 8.74
CA ILE A 106 -10.44 -7.42 9.09
C ILE A 106 -11.51 -7.23 8.00
N SER A 107 -11.73 -5.96 7.60
CA SER A 107 -12.72 -5.61 6.58
C SER A 107 -12.46 -6.29 5.23
N ASN A 108 -11.20 -6.47 4.84
CA ASN A 108 -10.82 -7.13 3.60
C ASN A 108 -11.33 -8.58 3.57
N PHE A 109 -11.09 -9.36 4.63
CA PHE A 109 -11.60 -10.74 4.69
C PHE A 109 -13.13 -10.80 4.66
N ARG A 110 -13.81 -9.94 5.43
CA ARG A 110 -15.28 -9.88 5.44
C ARG A 110 -15.86 -9.45 4.09
N PHE A 111 -15.25 -8.44 3.49
CA PHE A 111 -15.70 -7.94 2.18
C PHE A 111 -15.62 -9.03 1.11
N PHE A 112 -14.45 -9.68 0.94
CA PHE A 112 -14.30 -10.70 -0.09
C PHE A 112 -15.12 -11.96 0.19
N ALA A 113 -15.35 -12.31 1.45
CA ALA A 113 -16.30 -13.37 1.84
C ALA A 113 -17.72 -13.04 1.36
N GLN A 114 -18.20 -11.81 1.62
CA GLN A 114 -19.54 -11.37 1.23
C GLN A 114 -19.66 -11.15 -0.29
N HIS A 115 -18.65 -10.53 -0.91
CA HIS A 115 -18.64 -10.23 -2.35
C HIS A 115 -18.67 -11.50 -3.19
N ALA A 116 -17.98 -12.55 -2.76
CA ALA A 116 -17.99 -13.83 -3.45
C ALA A 116 -19.39 -14.45 -3.55
N LEU A 117 -20.28 -14.20 -2.60
CA LEU A 117 -21.69 -14.68 -2.67
C LEU A 117 -22.45 -14.05 -3.83
N GLN A 118 -22.11 -12.82 -4.19
CA GLN A 118 -22.82 -12.05 -5.24
C GLN A 118 -22.35 -12.44 -6.65
N GLN A 119 -21.21 -13.13 -6.78
CA GLN A 119 -20.69 -13.53 -8.07
C GLN A 119 -21.51 -14.67 -8.65
N THR A 120 -22.13 -14.40 -9.80
CA THR A 120 -22.91 -15.36 -10.60
C THR A 120 -22.13 -15.80 -11.83
N GLU A 121 -22.40 -17.00 -12.30
CA GLU A 121 -21.91 -17.46 -13.59
C GLU A 121 -22.71 -16.80 -14.71
N ASN A 122 -22.00 -16.23 -15.68
CA ASN A 122 -22.65 -15.65 -16.85
C ASN A 122 -23.08 -16.75 -17.81
N LYS A 123 -24.33 -16.70 -18.24
CA LYS A 123 -24.93 -17.60 -19.20
C LYS A 123 -25.48 -16.81 -20.37
N PHE A 124 -25.09 -17.19 -21.58
CA PHE A 124 -25.53 -16.57 -22.83
C PHE A 124 -26.27 -17.62 -23.64
N THR A 125 -27.57 -17.46 -23.81
CA THR A 125 -28.43 -18.37 -24.58
C THR A 125 -28.55 -17.86 -26.03
N MET A 126 -28.31 -18.76 -26.98
CA MET A 126 -28.52 -18.60 -28.41
C MET A 126 -29.71 -19.48 -28.82
N ASP A 127 -30.14 -19.43 -30.07
CA ASP A 127 -31.28 -20.20 -30.56
C ASP A 127 -31.05 -21.73 -30.46
N ASP A 128 -29.81 -22.18 -30.69
CA ASP A 128 -29.43 -23.59 -30.80
C ASP A 128 -28.38 -24.01 -29.76
N ALA A 129 -27.89 -23.08 -28.90
CA ALA A 129 -26.82 -23.36 -27.93
C ALA A 129 -26.89 -22.48 -26.68
N THR A 130 -26.18 -22.87 -25.66
CA THR A 130 -25.94 -22.05 -24.46
C THR A 130 -24.46 -22.01 -24.12
N ASN A 131 -23.91 -20.81 -23.98
CA ASN A 131 -22.53 -20.57 -23.57
C ASN A 131 -22.49 -20.27 -22.06
N TYR A 132 -21.55 -20.87 -21.37
CA TYR A 132 -21.33 -20.67 -19.95
C TYR A 132 -19.94 -20.07 -19.72
N VAL A 133 -19.83 -19.03 -18.88
CA VAL A 133 -18.57 -18.50 -18.39
C VAL A 133 -18.33 -19.03 -16.99
N ILE A 134 -17.38 -19.95 -16.90
CA ILE A 134 -17.04 -20.63 -15.63
C ILE A 134 -15.73 -20.03 -15.10
N ARG A 135 -15.77 -19.49 -13.87
CA ARG A 135 -14.56 -19.01 -13.17
C ARG A 135 -13.91 -20.18 -12.42
N LYS A 136 -12.60 -20.37 -12.63
CA LYS A 136 -11.81 -21.41 -11.97
C LYS A 136 -10.62 -20.79 -11.23
N PRO A 137 -10.15 -21.40 -10.11
CA PRO A 137 -8.87 -21.03 -9.50
C PRO A 137 -7.74 -21.10 -10.52
N VAL A 138 -6.82 -20.12 -10.46
CA VAL A 138 -5.64 -20.12 -11.35
C VAL A 138 -4.53 -21.05 -10.85
N GLY A 139 -4.56 -21.46 -9.58
CA GLY A 139 -3.61 -22.40 -9.00
C GLY A 139 -2.88 -21.85 -7.78
N VAL A 140 -1.56 -22.04 -7.73
CA VAL A 140 -0.70 -21.42 -6.72
C VAL A 140 -0.41 -19.98 -7.11
N VAL A 141 -0.65 -19.03 -6.20
CA VAL A 141 -0.41 -17.61 -6.45
C VAL A 141 0.70 -17.06 -5.55
N GLY A 142 1.60 -16.26 -6.15
CA GLY A 142 2.64 -15.53 -5.45
C GLY A 142 2.15 -14.13 -5.05
N LEU A 143 2.23 -13.81 -3.77
CA LEU A 143 1.83 -12.51 -3.23
C LEU A 143 3.07 -11.81 -2.65
N ILE A 144 3.38 -10.62 -3.13
CA ILE A 144 4.53 -9.83 -2.65
C ILE A 144 4.02 -8.47 -2.22
N THR A 145 4.21 -8.13 -0.94
CA THR A 145 3.65 -6.91 -0.33
C THR A 145 4.73 -5.98 0.22
N PRO A 146 4.50 -4.66 0.19
CA PRO A 146 5.42 -3.64 0.69
C PRO A 146 5.30 -3.46 2.21
N TRP A 147 6.10 -2.54 2.73
CA TRP A 147 6.25 -2.25 4.15
C TRP A 147 5.32 -1.15 4.71
N ASN A 148 4.66 -0.37 3.86
CA ASN A 148 3.97 0.85 4.34
C ASN A 148 2.60 0.61 5.00
N LEU A 149 1.89 -0.45 4.60
CA LEU A 149 0.60 -0.90 5.14
C LEU A 149 0.61 -2.44 5.18
N PRO A 150 1.44 -3.06 6.07
CA PRO A 150 1.81 -4.47 5.98
C PRO A 150 0.63 -5.43 5.95
N LEU A 151 -0.11 -5.58 7.05
CA LEU A 151 -1.22 -6.52 7.13
C LEU A 151 -2.40 -6.10 6.24
N TYR A 152 -2.65 -4.79 6.11
CA TYR A 152 -3.68 -4.29 5.22
C TYR A 152 -3.48 -4.80 3.78
N LEU A 153 -2.29 -4.59 3.20
CA LEU A 153 -2.00 -4.98 1.82
C LEU A 153 -1.82 -6.49 1.66
N LEU A 154 -1.34 -7.19 2.68
CA LEU A 154 -1.27 -8.64 2.67
C LEU A 154 -2.68 -9.26 2.67
N SER A 155 -3.57 -8.82 3.57
CA SER A 155 -4.96 -9.30 3.64
C SER A 155 -5.75 -8.97 2.37
N TRP A 156 -5.48 -7.82 1.74
CA TRP A 156 -6.08 -7.40 0.47
C TRP A 156 -5.80 -8.36 -0.69
N LYS A 157 -4.67 -9.07 -0.65
CA LYS A 157 -4.28 -10.08 -1.65
C LYS A 157 -4.64 -11.50 -1.23
N VAL A 158 -4.50 -11.82 0.06
CA VAL A 158 -4.80 -13.15 0.61
C VAL A 158 -6.29 -13.47 0.51
N ALA A 159 -7.17 -12.57 0.91
CA ALA A 159 -8.60 -12.83 1.00
C ALA A 159 -9.24 -13.20 -0.37
N PRO A 160 -9.05 -12.42 -1.46
CA PRO A 160 -9.59 -12.78 -2.77
C PRO A 160 -8.95 -14.06 -3.34
N ALA A 161 -7.65 -14.28 -3.12
CA ALA A 161 -7.00 -15.51 -3.58
C ALA A 161 -7.63 -16.75 -2.93
N LEU A 162 -7.85 -16.72 -1.62
CA LEU A 162 -8.46 -17.83 -0.86
C LEU A 162 -9.90 -18.10 -1.27
N VAL A 163 -10.76 -17.07 -1.32
CA VAL A 163 -12.18 -17.27 -1.61
C VAL A 163 -12.40 -17.83 -3.01
N MET A 164 -11.51 -17.47 -3.95
CA MET A 164 -11.53 -18.00 -5.32
C MET A 164 -10.90 -19.39 -5.47
N GLY A 165 -10.44 -20.01 -4.36
CA GLY A 165 -9.97 -21.39 -4.33
C GLY A 165 -8.49 -21.56 -4.72
N ASN A 166 -7.69 -20.50 -4.71
CA ASN A 166 -6.26 -20.55 -4.93
C ASN A 166 -5.51 -20.87 -3.63
N THR A 167 -4.30 -21.40 -3.75
CA THR A 167 -3.34 -21.52 -2.65
C THR A 167 -2.21 -20.50 -2.81
N ILE A 168 -1.52 -20.18 -1.72
CA ILE A 168 -0.72 -18.97 -1.61
C ILE A 168 0.71 -19.26 -1.18
N VAL A 169 1.66 -18.58 -1.83
CA VAL A 169 3.01 -18.33 -1.33
C VAL A 169 3.18 -16.81 -1.21
N ALA A 170 3.21 -16.31 0.01
CA ALA A 170 3.28 -14.88 0.30
C ALA A 170 4.68 -14.50 0.80
N LYS A 171 5.22 -13.39 0.27
CA LYS A 171 6.42 -12.73 0.78
C LYS A 171 6.06 -11.31 1.24
N PRO A 172 5.83 -11.08 2.53
CA PRO A 172 5.74 -9.72 3.08
C PRO A 172 7.11 -9.02 3.00
N SER A 173 7.11 -7.69 3.16
CA SER A 173 8.38 -6.96 3.24
C SER A 173 9.22 -7.45 4.42
N GLU A 174 10.51 -7.56 4.20
CA GLU A 174 11.51 -7.85 5.23
C GLU A 174 11.62 -6.74 6.28
N MET A 175 11.18 -5.52 5.94
CA MET A 175 11.22 -4.38 6.86
C MET A 175 10.07 -4.38 7.87
N THR A 176 8.97 -5.07 7.57
CA THR A 176 7.75 -5.07 8.41
C THR A 176 7.10 -6.45 8.45
N PRO A 177 7.77 -7.42 9.06
CA PRO A 177 7.34 -8.82 9.06
C PRO A 177 6.36 -9.17 10.17
N LEU A 178 6.24 -8.32 11.21
CA LEU A 178 5.63 -8.71 12.49
C LEU A 178 4.15 -9.05 12.35
N THR A 179 3.37 -8.28 11.59
CA THR A 179 1.93 -8.56 11.43
C THR A 179 1.65 -9.69 10.46
N ALA A 180 2.56 -9.98 9.53
CA ALA A 180 2.49 -11.21 8.73
C ALA A 180 2.72 -12.46 9.61
N ASN A 181 3.65 -12.38 10.58
CA ASN A 181 3.82 -13.42 11.59
C ASN A 181 2.59 -13.58 12.50
N LEU A 182 1.96 -12.45 12.87
CA LEU A 182 0.70 -12.48 13.63
C LEU A 182 -0.43 -13.16 12.83
N LEU A 183 -0.52 -12.91 11.52
CA LEU A 183 -1.44 -13.63 10.64
C LEU A 183 -1.14 -15.14 10.62
N ALA A 184 0.13 -15.53 10.54
CA ALA A 184 0.54 -16.93 10.58
C ALA A 184 0.12 -17.61 11.90
N GLN A 185 0.34 -16.95 13.05
CA GLN A 185 -0.13 -17.41 14.35
C GLN A 185 -1.65 -17.57 14.40
N THR A 186 -2.38 -16.58 13.88
CA THR A 186 -3.85 -16.64 13.80
C THR A 186 -4.32 -17.84 12.96
N LEU A 187 -3.69 -18.11 11.82
CA LEU A 187 -3.99 -19.26 10.98
C LEU A 187 -3.74 -20.59 11.71
N ASP A 188 -2.64 -20.68 12.47
CA ASP A 188 -2.35 -21.88 13.26
C ASP A 188 -3.35 -22.08 14.41
N GLU A 189 -3.68 -21.01 15.14
CA GLU A 189 -4.65 -21.06 16.26
C GLU A 189 -6.02 -21.55 15.82
N ILE A 190 -6.53 -21.06 14.68
CA ILE A 190 -7.83 -21.49 14.14
C ILE A 190 -7.77 -22.83 13.40
N LYS A 191 -6.60 -23.48 13.37
CA LYS A 191 -6.36 -24.74 12.64
C LYS A 191 -6.72 -24.63 11.17
N PHE A 192 -6.28 -23.56 10.52
CA PHE A 192 -6.48 -23.33 9.09
C PHE A 192 -5.87 -24.49 8.26
N PRO A 193 -6.46 -24.89 7.11
CA PRO A 193 -5.95 -26.01 6.32
C PRO A 193 -4.47 -25.85 5.92
N LYS A 194 -3.66 -26.84 6.30
CA LYS A 194 -2.21 -26.84 6.08
C LYS A 194 -1.85 -26.71 4.61
N GLY A 195 -0.83 -25.92 4.31
CA GLY A 195 -0.33 -25.73 2.95
C GLY A 195 -1.13 -24.73 2.09
N VAL A 196 -2.34 -24.36 2.46
CA VAL A 196 -3.17 -23.41 1.69
C VAL A 196 -2.56 -22.01 1.70
N VAL A 197 -2.07 -21.56 2.85
CA VAL A 197 -1.30 -20.31 3.00
C VAL A 197 0.10 -20.64 3.48
N ASN A 198 1.10 -20.12 2.77
CA ASN A 198 2.51 -20.23 3.14
C ASN A 198 3.12 -18.83 3.12
N ILE A 199 3.81 -18.45 4.19
CA ILE A 199 4.48 -17.15 4.33
C ILE A 199 5.98 -17.38 4.42
N VAL A 200 6.71 -16.81 3.47
CA VAL A 200 8.17 -16.91 3.37
C VAL A 200 8.77 -15.52 3.54
N HIS A 201 9.59 -15.35 4.56
CA HIS A 201 10.33 -14.11 4.79
C HIS A 201 11.64 -14.11 4.02
N GLY A 202 12.23 -12.95 3.77
CA GLY A 202 13.50 -12.80 3.06
C GLY A 202 13.54 -11.60 2.15
N LEU A 203 14.71 -11.37 1.57
CA LEU A 203 14.96 -10.23 0.68
C LEU A 203 14.25 -10.36 -0.68
N GLY A 204 13.94 -9.20 -1.29
CA GLY A 204 13.38 -9.15 -2.64
C GLY A 204 14.22 -9.90 -3.69
N PRO A 205 15.54 -9.66 -3.77
CA PRO A 205 16.44 -10.33 -4.73
C PRO A 205 16.62 -11.85 -4.52
N SER A 206 16.29 -12.39 -3.34
CA SER A 206 16.34 -13.83 -3.05
C SER A 206 14.95 -14.46 -3.06
N ALA A 207 14.22 -14.39 -1.95
CA ALA A 207 12.90 -15.00 -1.82
C ALA A 207 11.87 -14.42 -2.82
N GLY A 208 11.90 -13.09 -3.06
CA GLY A 208 11.03 -12.45 -4.04
C GLY A 208 11.29 -12.95 -5.46
N GLN A 209 12.54 -12.96 -5.89
CA GLN A 209 12.94 -13.44 -7.21
C GLN A 209 12.59 -14.93 -7.40
N ALA A 210 12.81 -15.75 -6.38
CA ALA A 210 12.44 -17.18 -6.41
C ALA A 210 10.93 -17.40 -6.64
N ILE A 211 10.07 -16.57 -6.04
CA ILE A 211 8.61 -16.61 -6.30
C ILE A 211 8.31 -16.26 -7.76
N LEU A 212 8.96 -15.23 -8.31
CA LEU A 212 8.73 -14.81 -9.69
C LEU A 212 9.11 -15.90 -10.70
N GLU A 213 10.21 -16.59 -10.44
CA GLU A 213 10.79 -17.59 -11.34
C GLU A 213 10.21 -19.00 -11.18
N HIS A 214 9.51 -19.27 -10.06
CA HIS A 214 9.03 -20.64 -9.80
C HIS A 214 7.94 -21.07 -10.79
N PRO A 215 8.12 -22.17 -11.56
CA PRO A 215 7.22 -22.55 -12.66
C PRO A 215 5.80 -22.91 -12.19
N GLU A 216 5.62 -23.42 -10.98
CA GLU A 216 4.32 -23.82 -10.44
C GLU A 216 3.49 -22.64 -9.89
N ILE A 217 4.07 -21.45 -9.77
CA ILE A 217 3.35 -20.22 -9.42
C ILE A 217 2.79 -19.61 -10.71
N THR A 218 1.47 -19.55 -10.82
CA THR A 218 0.76 -19.21 -12.07
C THR A 218 0.34 -17.74 -12.16
N ALA A 219 0.30 -17.06 -11.02
CA ALA A 219 -0.06 -15.64 -10.95
C ALA A 219 0.77 -14.93 -9.89
N ILE A 220 1.08 -13.67 -10.13
CA ILE A 220 1.78 -12.78 -9.19
C ILE A 220 0.90 -11.56 -8.92
N SER A 221 0.62 -11.29 -7.65
CA SER A 221 0.11 -10.01 -7.21
C SER A 221 1.21 -9.29 -6.41
N PHE A 222 1.66 -8.16 -6.95
CA PHE A 222 2.75 -7.36 -6.41
C PHE A 222 2.27 -5.94 -6.10
N THR A 223 2.60 -5.44 -4.91
CA THR A 223 2.52 -4.02 -4.58
C THR A 223 3.89 -3.54 -4.12
N GLY A 224 4.37 -2.42 -4.69
CA GLY A 224 5.67 -1.87 -4.34
C GLY A 224 6.15 -0.77 -5.29
N GLY A 225 7.43 -0.47 -5.26
CA GLY A 225 8.03 0.56 -6.11
C GLY A 225 8.04 0.20 -7.59
N THR A 226 7.89 1.22 -8.45
CA THR A 226 7.80 1.07 -9.92
C THR A 226 9.02 0.35 -10.52
N GLN A 227 10.22 0.57 -10.01
CA GLN A 227 11.42 -0.12 -10.51
C GLN A 227 11.36 -1.63 -10.25
N THR A 228 10.90 -2.03 -9.06
CA THR A 228 10.68 -3.45 -8.74
C THR A 228 9.53 -4.03 -9.58
N GLY A 229 8.45 -3.25 -9.81
CA GLY A 229 7.37 -3.67 -10.70
C GLY A 229 7.84 -3.99 -12.13
N LYS A 230 8.80 -3.20 -12.67
CA LYS A 230 9.45 -3.50 -13.96
C LYS A 230 10.22 -4.82 -13.95
N ILE A 231 10.90 -5.14 -12.82
CA ILE A 231 11.58 -6.44 -12.66
C ILE A 231 10.56 -7.56 -12.63
N VAL A 232 9.49 -7.42 -11.86
CA VAL A 232 8.39 -8.41 -11.78
C VAL A 232 7.82 -8.68 -13.17
N ALA A 233 7.46 -7.64 -13.92
CA ALA A 233 6.90 -7.78 -15.26
C ALA A 233 7.87 -8.47 -16.24
N ARG A 234 9.14 -8.06 -16.21
CA ARG A 234 10.19 -8.64 -17.08
C ARG A 234 10.49 -10.09 -16.76
N THR A 235 10.43 -10.49 -15.49
CA THR A 235 10.71 -11.88 -15.06
C THR A 235 9.51 -12.79 -15.29
N ALA A 236 8.33 -12.39 -14.83
CA ALA A 236 7.14 -13.24 -14.83
C ALA A 236 6.37 -13.22 -16.16
N GLY A 237 6.43 -12.13 -16.93
CA GLY A 237 5.74 -11.98 -18.21
C GLY A 237 6.10 -13.03 -19.25
N PRO A 238 7.38 -13.31 -19.52
CA PRO A 238 7.79 -14.36 -20.47
C PRO A 238 7.34 -15.78 -20.08
N MET A 239 7.02 -15.99 -18.79
CA MET A 239 6.48 -17.25 -18.28
C MET A 239 4.94 -17.33 -18.40
N PHE A 240 4.31 -16.34 -19.00
CA PHE A 240 2.84 -16.20 -19.14
C PHE A 240 2.08 -16.22 -17.80
N LYS A 241 2.73 -15.81 -16.70
CA LYS A 241 2.05 -15.65 -15.41
C LYS A 241 1.07 -14.49 -15.47
N LYS A 242 -0.08 -14.63 -14.83
CA LYS A 242 -1.01 -13.51 -14.65
C LYS A 242 -0.38 -12.51 -13.70
N LEU A 243 -0.47 -11.21 -14.03
CA LEU A 243 0.12 -10.14 -13.25
C LEU A 243 -0.95 -9.16 -12.78
N SER A 244 -0.92 -8.83 -11.48
CA SER A 244 -1.53 -7.65 -10.89
C SER A 244 -0.41 -6.84 -10.25
N LEU A 245 -0.19 -5.63 -10.74
CA LEU A 245 0.89 -4.74 -10.30
C LEU A 245 0.28 -3.44 -9.79
N GLU A 246 0.46 -3.18 -8.51
CA GLU A 246 0.13 -1.92 -7.85
C GLU A 246 1.42 -1.20 -7.48
N LEU A 247 1.66 -0.06 -8.14
CA LEU A 247 2.96 0.60 -8.10
C LEU A 247 2.85 2.03 -7.55
N GLY A 248 3.93 2.79 -7.67
CA GLY A 248 4.01 4.14 -7.16
C GLY A 248 3.10 5.15 -7.84
N GLY A 249 3.04 6.34 -7.27
CA GLY A 249 2.29 7.47 -7.78
C GLY A 249 2.98 8.81 -7.52
N LYS A 250 2.59 9.82 -8.28
CA LYS A 250 2.92 11.24 -8.05
C LYS A 250 1.65 12.05 -8.13
N ASN A 251 0.74 11.75 -7.22
CA ASN A 251 -0.65 12.18 -7.29
C ASN A 251 -0.80 13.67 -7.06
N ALA A 252 -1.79 14.26 -7.73
CA ALA A 252 -2.15 15.66 -7.60
C ALA A 252 -3.35 15.84 -6.66
N THR A 253 -3.27 16.85 -5.82
CA THR A 253 -4.39 17.46 -5.10
C THR A 253 -4.67 18.80 -5.79
N ILE A 254 -5.83 18.94 -6.41
CA ILE A 254 -6.18 20.08 -7.26
C ILE A 254 -7.19 20.96 -6.51
N ILE A 255 -6.86 22.24 -6.33
CA ILE A 255 -7.69 23.22 -5.62
C ILE A 255 -8.19 24.23 -6.66
N LEU A 256 -9.47 24.12 -7.01
CA LEU A 256 -10.11 25.03 -7.97
C LEU A 256 -10.52 26.34 -7.29
N ASP A 257 -10.70 27.40 -8.07
CA ASP A 257 -10.96 28.76 -7.59
C ASP A 257 -12.23 28.93 -6.75
N ASP A 258 -13.16 27.98 -6.84
CA ASP A 258 -14.42 27.96 -6.10
C ASP A 258 -14.37 27.00 -4.86
N ALA A 259 -13.21 26.46 -4.49
CA ALA A 259 -13.10 25.54 -3.38
C ALA A 259 -13.36 26.21 -2.02
N ASP A 260 -13.92 25.45 -1.06
CA ASP A 260 -13.87 25.83 0.35
C ASP A 260 -12.43 25.69 0.85
N LEU A 261 -11.72 26.80 1.02
CA LEU A 261 -10.28 26.82 1.27
C LEU A 261 -9.90 26.23 2.63
N ASP A 262 -10.74 26.36 3.65
CA ASP A 262 -10.46 25.80 4.98
C ASP A 262 -10.61 24.29 5.01
N VAL A 263 -11.61 23.77 4.30
CA VAL A 263 -11.80 22.32 4.14
C VAL A 263 -10.73 21.73 3.23
N ALA A 264 -10.44 22.39 2.11
CA ALA A 264 -9.45 21.96 1.14
C ALA A 264 -8.02 21.95 1.74
N ALA A 265 -7.63 22.95 2.52
CA ALA A 265 -6.31 23.03 3.16
C ALA A 265 -6.09 21.87 4.14
N LYS A 266 -7.07 21.58 5.01
CA LYS A 266 -6.99 20.43 5.92
C LYS A 266 -6.98 19.09 5.17
N GLY A 267 -7.81 18.99 4.13
CA GLY A 267 -7.88 17.80 3.28
C GLY A 267 -6.57 17.54 2.52
N ALA A 268 -5.97 18.57 1.95
CA ALA A 268 -4.68 18.51 1.26
C ALA A 268 -3.54 18.15 2.21
N ALA A 269 -3.49 18.73 3.43
CA ALA A 269 -2.50 18.40 4.45
C ALA A 269 -2.61 16.92 4.86
N LYS A 270 -3.84 16.44 5.12
CA LYS A 270 -4.10 15.03 5.39
C LYS A 270 -3.65 14.13 4.23
N ALA A 271 -3.99 14.50 2.99
CA ALA A 271 -3.62 13.74 1.80
C ALA A 271 -2.11 13.66 1.60
N ALA A 272 -1.36 14.72 1.90
CA ALA A 272 0.09 14.78 1.73
C ALA A 272 0.85 14.02 2.82
N PHE A 273 0.41 14.07 4.09
CA PHE A 273 1.25 13.71 5.23
C PHE A 273 0.75 12.49 6.04
N THR A 274 -0.42 11.92 5.73
CA THR A 274 -0.86 10.67 6.37
C THR A 274 0.21 9.59 6.21
N ASN A 275 0.50 8.84 7.29
CA ASN A 275 1.56 7.84 7.35
C ASN A 275 2.94 8.40 6.96
N SER A 276 3.24 9.64 7.37
CA SER A 276 4.49 10.33 7.01
C SER A 276 4.72 10.43 5.48
N GLY A 277 3.63 10.60 4.70
CA GLY A 277 3.69 10.62 3.23
C GLY A 277 3.98 9.27 2.56
N GLN A 278 3.95 8.18 3.31
CA GLN A 278 4.31 6.84 2.85
C GLN A 278 3.08 6.01 2.41
N VAL A 279 2.15 6.65 1.69
CA VAL A 279 1.02 5.98 1.05
C VAL A 279 1.07 6.28 -0.45
N CYS A 280 0.95 5.25 -1.27
CA CYS A 280 0.98 5.40 -2.73
C CYS A 280 -0.09 6.38 -3.28
N LEU A 281 -1.15 6.61 -2.49
CA LEU A 281 -2.26 7.53 -2.79
C LEU A 281 -2.03 8.96 -2.28
N CYS A 282 -0.92 9.26 -1.58
CA CYS A 282 -0.65 10.60 -1.05
C CYS A 282 -0.63 11.65 -2.17
N GLY A 283 -1.28 12.80 -1.90
CA GLY A 283 -1.27 13.97 -2.77
C GLY A 283 0.04 14.74 -2.62
N SER A 284 1.10 14.28 -3.27
CA SER A 284 2.46 14.82 -3.15
C SER A 284 2.72 16.06 -4.00
N ARG A 285 1.75 16.46 -4.85
CA ARG A 285 1.71 17.73 -5.59
C ARG A 285 0.39 18.43 -5.29
N VAL A 286 0.41 19.67 -4.86
CA VAL A 286 -0.80 20.50 -4.72
C VAL A 286 -0.79 21.51 -5.84
N LEU A 287 -1.79 21.40 -6.73
CA LEU A 287 -2.01 22.32 -7.84
C LEU A 287 -3.13 23.29 -7.42
N ILE A 288 -2.85 24.60 -7.45
CA ILE A 288 -3.70 25.63 -6.87
C ILE A 288 -4.02 26.68 -7.92
N ASP A 289 -5.29 27.02 -8.11
CA ASP A 289 -5.70 28.11 -8.98
C ASP A 289 -5.03 29.43 -8.56
N ALA A 290 -4.48 30.16 -9.52
CA ALA A 290 -3.71 31.38 -9.27
C ALA A 290 -4.51 32.45 -8.51
N LYS A 291 -5.86 32.51 -8.71
CA LYS A 291 -6.71 33.49 -8.05
C LYS A 291 -6.80 33.31 -6.53
N ILE A 292 -6.63 32.08 -6.05
CA ILE A 292 -6.77 31.73 -4.64
C ILE A 292 -5.47 31.36 -3.98
N TYR A 293 -4.35 31.31 -4.72
CA TYR A 293 -3.06 30.82 -4.24
C TYR A 293 -2.60 31.54 -2.98
N ASP A 294 -2.62 32.87 -3.01
CA ASP A 294 -2.08 33.69 -1.91
C ASP A 294 -2.96 33.64 -0.65
N GLU A 295 -4.24 33.24 -0.77
CA GLU A 295 -5.14 32.97 0.36
C GLU A 295 -5.03 31.52 0.84
N PHE A 296 -4.91 30.55 -0.08
CA PHE A 296 -4.87 29.12 0.25
C PHE A 296 -3.57 28.71 0.92
N VAL A 297 -2.39 29.16 0.44
CA VAL A 297 -1.09 28.70 0.92
C VAL A 297 -0.89 28.96 2.42
N PRO A 298 -1.20 30.14 2.99
CA PRO A 298 -1.14 30.34 4.45
C PRO A 298 -2.02 29.38 5.24
N LYS A 299 -3.25 29.09 4.76
CA LYS A 299 -4.17 28.16 5.39
C LYS A 299 -3.61 26.72 5.35
N PHE A 300 -3.03 26.33 4.23
CA PHE A 300 -2.41 25.02 4.06
C PHE A 300 -1.19 24.86 4.99
N ILE A 301 -0.29 25.86 5.04
CA ILE A 301 0.86 25.83 5.94
C ILE A 301 0.40 25.77 7.40
N ALA A 302 -0.63 26.53 7.78
CA ALA A 302 -1.18 26.47 9.14
C ALA A 302 -1.73 25.08 9.48
N ALA A 303 -2.43 24.42 8.53
CA ALA A 303 -2.92 23.06 8.71
C ALA A 303 -1.77 22.04 8.85
N VAL A 304 -0.68 22.21 8.09
CA VAL A 304 0.53 21.37 8.19
C VAL A 304 1.27 21.59 9.50
N ALA A 305 1.42 22.85 9.94
CA ALA A 305 2.09 23.22 11.19
C ALA A 305 1.35 22.70 12.45
N ALA A 306 0.04 22.50 12.34
CA ALA A 306 -0.77 21.94 13.43
C ALA A 306 -0.58 20.41 13.58
N MET A 307 0.03 19.72 12.62
CA MET A 307 0.27 18.28 12.69
C MET A 307 1.43 17.97 13.64
N LYS A 308 1.16 17.16 14.67
CA LYS A 308 2.15 16.78 15.67
C LYS A 308 3.03 15.64 15.18
N VAL A 309 4.33 15.90 15.02
CA VAL A 309 5.35 14.85 14.85
C VAL A 309 5.77 14.36 16.23
N GLY A 310 5.74 13.05 16.48
CA GLY A 310 6.02 12.58 17.84
C GLY A 310 6.16 11.06 17.98
N ASN A 311 6.09 10.64 19.25
CA ASN A 311 6.11 9.24 19.64
C ASN A 311 4.93 8.49 18.98
N PRO A 312 5.16 7.41 18.22
CA PRO A 312 4.09 6.62 17.63
C PRO A 312 3.09 6.04 18.62
N ASP A 313 3.50 5.79 19.88
CA ASP A 313 2.63 5.25 20.94
C ASP A 313 1.71 6.32 21.56
N ASP A 314 1.93 7.61 21.28
CA ASP A 314 1.08 8.69 21.75
C ASP A 314 -0.13 8.86 20.81
N GLU A 315 -1.34 8.70 21.33
CA GLU A 315 -2.62 8.85 20.60
C GLU A 315 -2.78 10.24 19.95
N SER A 316 -2.09 11.26 20.45
CA SER A 316 -2.10 12.62 19.89
C SER A 316 -1.10 12.84 18.77
N THR A 317 -0.27 11.87 18.43
CA THR A 317 0.68 11.96 17.33
C THR A 317 -0.03 11.79 15.98
N ASP A 318 0.19 12.75 15.07
CA ASP A 318 -0.32 12.70 13.70
C ASP A 318 0.68 12.07 12.72
N ILE A 319 1.97 12.35 12.92
CA ILE A 319 3.08 11.94 12.05
C ILE A 319 4.13 11.20 12.88
N GLY A 320 4.35 9.94 12.54
CA GLY A 320 5.40 9.11 13.12
C GLY A 320 6.73 9.18 12.35
N SER A 321 7.60 8.19 12.55
CA SER A 321 8.84 8.07 11.79
C SER A 321 8.57 7.61 10.34
N VAL A 322 9.51 7.87 9.44
CA VAL A 322 9.61 7.11 8.19
C VAL A 322 10.24 5.75 8.46
N ILE A 323 10.10 4.83 7.52
CA ILE A 323 10.35 3.40 7.71
C ILE A 323 11.79 3.02 8.10
N SER A 324 12.78 3.83 7.79
CA SER A 324 14.18 3.53 8.11
C SER A 324 15.06 4.76 8.01
N GLN A 325 16.27 4.68 8.59
CA GLN A 325 17.29 5.72 8.45
C GLN A 325 17.68 5.92 6.97
N GLN A 326 17.88 4.83 6.21
CA GLN A 326 18.20 4.92 4.79
C GLN A 326 17.12 5.65 3.99
N HIS A 327 15.84 5.37 4.31
CA HIS A 327 14.73 6.07 3.67
C HIS A 327 14.64 7.53 4.10
N MET A 328 14.92 7.84 5.36
CA MET A 328 15.04 9.23 5.85
C MET A 328 16.10 9.99 5.07
N GLU A 329 17.28 9.42 4.90
CA GLU A 329 18.37 10.02 4.14
C GLU A 329 17.99 10.27 2.67
N LYS A 330 17.28 9.30 2.05
CA LYS A 330 16.71 9.48 0.71
C LYS A 330 15.75 10.68 0.68
N VAL A 331 14.81 10.78 1.61
CA VAL A 331 13.85 11.90 1.64
C VAL A 331 14.56 13.23 1.83
N LEU A 332 15.52 13.32 2.75
CA LEU A 332 16.31 14.52 2.97
C LEU A 332 17.13 14.91 1.72
N SER A 333 17.66 13.94 0.98
CA SER A 333 18.38 14.21 -0.27
C SER A 333 17.48 14.84 -1.35
N TYR A 334 16.19 14.48 -1.39
CA TYR A 334 15.22 15.14 -2.28
C TYR A 334 14.88 16.56 -1.83
N ILE A 335 14.87 16.83 -0.53
CA ILE A 335 14.67 18.21 -0.02
C ILE A 335 15.85 19.09 -0.44
N GLU A 336 17.09 18.60 -0.36
CA GLU A 336 18.26 19.31 -0.84
C GLU A 336 18.27 19.45 -2.38
N LEU A 337 17.86 18.41 -3.10
CA LEU A 337 17.69 18.48 -4.56
C LEU A 337 16.67 19.56 -4.95
N ALA A 338 15.57 19.70 -4.22
CA ALA A 338 14.58 20.73 -4.49
C ALA A 338 15.15 22.14 -4.42
N LYS A 339 16.02 22.42 -3.43
CA LYS A 339 16.75 23.70 -3.35
C LYS A 339 17.67 23.92 -4.56
N GLN A 340 18.37 22.86 -4.99
CA GLN A 340 19.24 22.91 -6.17
C GLN A 340 18.45 23.11 -7.46
N GLU A 341 17.21 22.60 -7.53
CA GLU A 341 16.29 22.81 -8.66
C GLU A 341 15.56 24.18 -8.61
N GLY A 342 15.93 25.06 -7.68
CA GLY A 342 15.37 26.40 -7.55
C GLY A 342 14.14 26.51 -6.66
N GLY A 343 13.76 25.43 -5.99
CA GLY A 343 12.66 25.42 -5.03
C GLY A 343 13.00 26.12 -3.71
N SER A 344 11.99 26.67 -3.06
CA SER A 344 12.08 27.25 -1.72
C SER A 344 11.27 26.41 -0.72
N ILE A 345 11.86 26.22 0.47
CA ILE A 345 11.20 25.51 1.56
C ILE A 345 10.28 26.48 2.29
N ALA A 346 8.98 26.36 2.08
CA ALA A 346 7.98 27.18 2.75
C ALA A 346 7.68 26.71 4.18
N TYR A 347 7.89 25.41 4.46
CA TYR A 347 7.74 24.85 5.80
C TYR A 347 8.58 23.56 5.96
N GLY A 348 9.11 23.32 7.16
CA GLY A 348 9.83 22.10 7.52
C GLY A 348 11.21 21.95 6.89
N GLY A 349 11.45 20.81 6.24
CA GLY A 349 12.69 20.59 5.47
C GLY A 349 13.84 19.99 6.26
N GLN A 350 13.60 19.42 7.45
CA GLN A 350 14.70 18.96 8.30
C GLN A 350 14.36 17.66 9.07
N ARG A 351 15.40 16.96 9.49
CA ARG A 351 15.28 15.88 10.48
C ARG A 351 14.82 16.44 11.80
N ILE A 352 13.94 15.71 12.50
CA ILE A 352 13.53 15.99 13.87
C ILE A 352 14.23 15.00 14.80
N ILE A 353 14.82 15.50 15.86
CA ILE A 353 15.33 14.70 16.98
C ILE A 353 14.38 14.91 18.14
N LEU A 354 13.70 13.85 18.54
CA LEU A 354 12.79 13.90 19.69
C LEU A 354 13.59 13.86 21.00
N GLU A 355 13.16 14.65 22.01
CA GLU A 355 13.85 14.76 23.30
C GLU A 355 13.78 13.47 24.13
N GLN A 356 12.75 12.62 23.89
CA GLN A 356 12.64 11.33 24.55
C GLN A 356 13.81 10.42 24.17
N ALA A 357 14.61 10.02 25.17
CA ALA A 357 15.87 9.29 24.98
C ALA A 357 15.71 8.01 24.13
N SER A 358 14.59 7.29 24.24
CA SER A 358 14.32 6.09 23.44
C SER A 358 14.06 6.38 21.96
N LEU A 359 13.74 7.64 21.59
CA LEU A 359 13.37 8.06 20.24
C LEU A 359 14.42 8.93 19.55
N CYS A 360 15.51 9.29 20.23
CA CYS A 360 16.52 10.21 19.71
C CYS A 360 17.23 9.67 18.45
N ASN A 361 17.28 8.35 18.27
CA ASN A 361 17.83 7.69 17.08
C ASN A 361 16.77 7.39 16.00
N GLY A 362 15.53 7.81 16.20
CA GLY A 362 14.44 7.56 15.29
C GLY A 362 14.55 8.33 13.96
N SER A 363 13.86 7.81 12.96
CA SER A 363 13.86 8.34 11.59
C SER A 363 12.73 9.35 11.39
N PHE A 364 12.76 10.48 12.12
CA PHE A 364 11.72 11.51 12.05
C PHE A 364 12.12 12.67 11.14
N ILE A 365 11.18 13.10 10.28
CA ILE A 365 11.32 14.24 9.37
C ILE A 365 10.12 15.17 9.58
N SER A 366 10.36 16.47 9.60
CA SER A 366 9.28 17.45 9.58
C SER A 366 8.47 17.35 8.30
N PRO A 367 7.13 17.49 8.36
CA PRO A 367 6.35 17.69 7.14
C PRO A 367 6.92 18.88 6.39
N THR A 368 7.13 18.70 5.08
CA THR A 368 7.90 19.65 4.25
C THR A 368 7.05 20.14 3.08
N VAL A 369 6.94 21.47 2.96
CA VAL A 369 6.22 22.14 1.89
C VAL A 369 7.24 22.89 1.03
N ILE A 370 7.24 22.64 -0.28
CA ILE A 370 8.18 23.23 -1.25
C ILE A 370 7.41 24.03 -2.29
N GLU A 371 7.83 25.25 -2.53
CA GLU A 371 7.29 26.17 -3.54
C GLU A 371 8.32 26.44 -4.63
N ASN A 372 7.88 27.11 -5.69
CA ASN A 372 8.72 27.65 -6.77
C ASN A 372 9.49 26.60 -7.60
N LEU A 373 9.09 25.33 -7.51
CA LEU A 373 9.63 24.29 -8.37
C LEU A 373 8.98 24.30 -9.75
N ALA A 374 9.75 24.09 -10.79
CA ALA A 374 9.21 23.79 -12.11
C ALA A 374 8.44 22.48 -12.07
N ILE A 375 7.29 22.41 -12.78
CA ILE A 375 6.42 21.23 -12.78
C ILE A 375 7.10 19.97 -13.35
N ASN A 376 8.14 20.12 -14.14
CA ASN A 376 8.97 19.06 -14.72
C ASN A 376 10.25 18.76 -13.91
N SER A 377 10.46 19.41 -12.76
CA SER A 377 11.59 19.11 -11.87
C SER A 377 11.51 17.66 -11.36
N ARG A 378 12.63 17.08 -10.95
CA ARG A 378 12.65 15.72 -10.40
C ARG A 378 11.79 15.63 -9.13
N CYS A 379 11.86 16.65 -8.29
CA CYS A 379 11.05 16.69 -7.08
C CYS A 379 9.53 16.76 -7.35
N ALA A 380 9.10 17.30 -8.50
CA ALA A 380 7.70 17.35 -8.92
C ALA A 380 7.25 16.12 -9.72
N THR A 381 8.16 15.31 -10.25
CA THR A 381 7.85 14.19 -11.16
C THR A 381 8.21 12.81 -10.60
N GLU A 382 9.20 12.71 -9.70
CA GLU A 382 9.62 11.47 -9.07
C GLU A 382 8.91 11.20 -7.74
N GLU A 383 8.66 9.94 -7.41
CA GLU A 383 8.04 9.53 -6.16
C GLU A 383 9.05 9.57 -5.01
N ILE A 384 8.91 10.53 -4.09
CA ILE A 384 9.76 10.68 -2.90
C ILE A 384 9.39 9.65 -1.83
N PHE A 385 8.09 9.41 -1.64
CA PHE A 385 7.49 8.49 -0.67
C PHE A 385 7.81 8.86 0.79
N GLY A 386 7.69 10.14 1.11
CA GLY A 386 7.98 10.72 2.42
C GLY A 386 7.14 11.98 2.65
N PRO A 387 7.30 12.65 3.81
CA PRO A 387 6.48 13.80 4.18
C PRO A 387 6.92 15.08 3.43
N VAL A 388 6.85 15.05 2.11
CA VAL A 388 7.25 16.15 1.21
C VAL A 388 6.18 16.39 0.16
N VAL A 389 5.76 17.65 0.03
CA VAL A 389 4.78 18.09 -0.96
C VAL A 389 5.27 19.31 -1.71
N THR A 390 4.95 19.42 -3.01
CA THR A 390 5.27 20.56 -3.85
C THR A 390 4.01 21.34 -4.19
N LEU A 391 4.08 22.69 -4.16
CA LEU A 391 2.98 23.58 -4.52
C LEU A 391 3.22 24.17 -5.91
N HIS A 392 2.18 24.22 -6.74
CA HIS A 392 2.23 24.72 -8.10
C HIS A 392 1.00 25.57 -8.41
N ARG A 393 1.19 26.70 -9.09
CA ARG A 393 0.09 27.56 -9.59
C ARG A 393 -0.39 27.08 -10.96
N PHE A 394 -1.67 27.25 -11.24
CA PHE A 394 -2.21 27.13 -12.59
C PHE A 394 -3.24 28.27 -12.86
N ASP A 395 -3.37 28.67 -14.12
CA ASP A 395 -4.20 29.79 -14.53
C ASP A 395 -5.54 29.38 -15.18
N SER A 396 -5.71 28.08 -15.47
CA SER A 396 -6.94 27.54 -16.07
C SER A 396 -7.11 26.06 -15.79
N ASP A 397 -8.35 25.56 -15.87
CA ASP A 397 -8.66 24.12 -15.75
C ASP A 397 -7.87 23.27 -16.77
N VAL A 398 -7.67 23.77 -17.98
CA VAL A 398 -6.89 23.08 -19.03
C VAL A 398 -5.44 22.88 -18.56
N GLN A 399 -4.81 23.95 -18.08
CA GLN A 399 -3.45 23.88 -17.56
C GLN A 399 -3.35 22.95 -16.35
N ALA A 400 -4.32 22.99 -15.43
CA ALA A 400 -4.34 22.08 -14.27
C ALA A 400 -4.42 20.61 -14.71
N ILE A 401 -5.21 20.29 -15.73
CA ILE A 401 -5.31 18.94 -16.31
C ILE A 401 -3.98 18.53 -16.95
N GLU A 402 -3.36 19.41 -17.76
CA GLU A 402 -2.05 19.15 -18.34
C GLU A 402 -0.98 18.90 -17.28
N MET A 403 -0.91 19.75 -16.24
CA MET A 403 0.00 19.59 -15.13
C MET A 403 -0.26 18.29 -14.33
N THR A 404 -1.53 17.93 -14.13
CA THR A 404 -1.89 16.68 -13.46
C THR A 404 -1.37 15.47 -14.25
N ASN A 405 -1.58 15.48 -15.56
CA ASN A 405 -1.24 14.39 -16.48
C ASN A 405 0.25 14.36 -16.88
N SER A 406 1.05 15.37 -16.51
CA SER A 406 2.45 15.54 -16.96
C SER A 406 3.43 14.49 -16.45
N THR A 407 3.06 13.69 -15.46
CA THR A 407 3.94 12.66 -14.91
C THR A 407 3.76 11.30 -15.59
N GLN A 408 4.76 10.44 -15.42
CA GLN A 408 4.68 9.04 -15.88
C GLN A 408 3.72 8.16 -15.05
N TYR A 409 3.14 8.70 -13.98
CA TYR A 409 2.23 8.04 -13.06
C TYR A 409 0.77 8.39 -13.33
N GLY A 410 -0.13 7.56 -12.82
CA GLY A 410 -1.56 7.77 -12.87
C GLY A 410 -2.30 6.88 -11.89
N LEU A 411 -1.98 6.99 -10.57
CA LEU A 411 -2.62 6.15 -9.56
C LEU A 411 -3.87 6.80 -9.01
N ALA A 412 -3.76 8.00 -8.45
CA ALA A 412 -4.86 8.67 -7.80
C ALA A 412 -4.77 10.20 -7.91
N GLY A 413 -5.84 10.89 -7.49
CA GLY A 413 -5.87 12.34 -7.31
C GLY A 413 -7.10 12.78 -6.54
N SER A 414 -7.09 14.03 -6.05
CA SER A 414 -8.24 14.66 -5.41
C SER A 414 -8.49 16.05 -5.98
N ILE A 415 -9.77 16.41 -6.13
CA ILE A 415 -10.23 17.67 -6.71
C ILE A 415 -11.10 18.35 -5.67
N TRP A 416 -10.81 19.60 -5.36
CA TRP A 416 -11.54 20.39 -4.38
C TRP A 416 -12.26 21.55 -5.06
N THR A 417 -13.59 21.59 -4.95
CA THR A 417 -14.49 22.55 -5.61
C THR A 417 -15.87 22.51 -4.95
N THR A 418 -16.56 23.63 -4.86
CA THR A 418 -17.97 23.64 -4.44
C THR A 418 -18.91 23.16 -5.55
N ASN A 419 -18.47 23.21 -6.82
CA ASN A 419 -19.21 22.73 -7.98
C ASN A 419 -18.85 21.26 -8.29
N THR A 420 -19.57 20.31 -7.68
CA THR A 420 -19.31 18.87 -7.87
C THR A 420 -19.45 18.40 -9.32
N SER A 421 -20.28 19.07 -10.14
CA SER A 421 -20.39 18.77 -11.58
C SER A 421 -19.11 19.14 -12.32
N ARG A 422 -18.51 20.32 -12.04
CA ARG A 422 -17.22 20.72 -12.57
C ARG A 422 -16.12 19.73 -12.14
N GLY A 423 -16.12 19.34 -10.87
CA GLY A 423 -15.17 18.35 -10.37
C GLY A 423 -15.28 16.99 -11.09
N LYS A 424 -16.48 16.52 -11.41
CA LYS A 424 -16.69 15.28 -12.18
C LYS A 424 -16.23 15.41 -13.63
N GLU A 425 -16.50 16.54 -14.30
CA GLU A 425 -16.04 16.76 -15.68
C GLU A 425 -14.51 16.92 -15.75
N PHE A 426 -13.91 17.55 -14.73
CA PHE A 426 -12.46 17.61 -14.57
C PHE A 426 -11.87 16.20 -14.41
N ALA A 427 -12.46 15.37 -13.54
CA ALA A 427 -11.98 14.01 -13.27
C ALA A 427 -11.96 13.12 -14.51
N LYS A 428 -12.90 13.29 -15.46
CA LYS A 428 -12.93 12.53 -16.73
C LYS A 428 -11.71 12.77 -17.64
N GLN A 429 -11.00 13.88 -17.44
CA GLN A 429 -9.87 14.29 -18.27
C GLN A 429 -8.51 13.98 -17.61
N VAL A 430 -8.52 13.43 -16.38
CA VAL A 430 -7.32 13.08 -15.64
C VAL A 430 -6.97 11.61 -15.85
N ASP A 431 -5.73 11.35 -16.27
CA ASP A 431 -5.18 10.00 -16.46
C ASP A 431 -4.78 9.35 -15.13
N SER A 432 -5.77 9.04 -14.29
CA SER A 432 -5.57 8.38 -13.00
C SER A 432 -6.62 7.30 -12.76
N GLY A 433 -6.22 6.24 -12.09
CA GLY A 433 -7.11 5.12 -11.81
C GLY A 433 -8.22 5.47 -10.82
N ILE A 434 -7.95 6.39 -9.87
CA ILE A 434 -8.91 6.79 -8.84
C ILE A 434 -8.88 8.30 -8.65
N LEU A 435 -10.04 8.91 -8.64
CA LEU A 435 -10.20 10.33 -8.37
C LEU A 435 -11.29 10.57 -7.33
N TRP A 436 -11.02 11.45 -6.39
CA TRP A 436 -11.97 11.90 -5.39
C TRP A 436 -12.34 13.36 -5.61
N VAL A 437 -13.58 13.71 -5.31
CA VAL A 437 -14.04 15.11 -5.28
C VAL A 437 -14.40 15.46 -3.84
N ASN A 438 -13.77 16.51 -3.31
CA ASN A 438 -13.94 17.04 -1.95
C ASN A 438 -13.63 16.03 -0.82
N THR A 439 -12.80 15.05 -1.11
CA THR A 439 -12.33 14.08 -0.12
C THR A 439 -11.03 13.45 -0.58
N TRP A 440 -10.39 12.68 0.32
CA TRP A 440 -9.24 11.86 0.02
C TRP A 440 -9.33 10.54 0.80
N LEU A 441 -8.94 9.43 0.16
CA LEU A 441 -8.91 8.08 0.72
C LEU A 441 -10.28 7.56 1.21
N HIS A 442 -11.38 8.17 0.75
CA HIS A 442 -12.71 7.63 0.99
C HIS A 442 -12.99 6.51 0.00
N ARG A 443 -12.75 5.26 0.44
CA ARG A 443 -12.71 4.11 -0.47
C ARG A 443 -13.82 3.10 -0.18
N ASP A 444 -14.59 2.79 -1.21
CA ASP A 444 -15.49 1.64 -1.25
C ASP A 444 -14.75 0.44 -1.85
N LEU A 445 -14.76 -0.70 -1.17
CA LEU A 445 -14.06 -1.91 -1.62
C LEU A 445 -14.68 -2.55 -2.87
N ARG A 446 -15.91 -2.19 -3.20
CA ARG A 446 -16.61 -2.63 -4.42
C ARG A 446 -16.05 -1.97 -5.68
N THR A 447 -15.41 -0.82 -5.55
CA THR A 447 -14.83 -0.12 -6.71
C THR A 447 -13.52 -0.76 -7.12
N PRO A 448 -13.28 -1.01 -8.43
CA PRO A 448 -11.99 -1.47 -8.92
C PRO A 448 -10.86 -0.52 -8.50
N PHE A 449 -9.76 -1.07 -8.07
CA PHE A 449 -8.58 -0.32 -7.62
C PHE A 449 -7.38 -0.63 -8.51
N GLY A 450 -6.68 0.40 -8.94
CA GLY A 450 -5.43 0.27 -9.69
C GLY A 450 -5.10 1.50 -10.51
N GLY A 451 -3.81 1.68 -10.76
CA GLY A 451 -3.29 2.80 -11.53
C GLY A 451 -3.32 2.56 -13.05
N VAL A 452 -3.08 3.65 -13.78
CA VAL A 452 -2.75 3.66 -15.21
C VAL A 452 -1.30 4.07 -15.42
N LYS A 453 -0.80 4.11 -16.63
CA LYS A 453 0.60 4.43 -16.95
C LYS A 453 1.57 3.54 -16.14
N ASN A 454 2.61 4.12 -15.52
CA ASN A 454 3.60 3.39 -14.71
C ASN A 454 3.12 3.11 -13.27
N SER A 455 1.87 3.42 -12.94
CA SER A 455 1.32 3.15 -11.60
C SER A 455 0.71 1.75 -11.45
N GLY A 456 0.55 0.99 -12.53
CA GLY A 456 0.08 -0.38 -12.37
C GLY A 456 -0.43 -1.07 -13.63
N VAL A 457 -0.71 -2.35 -13.46
CA VAL A 457 -1.31 -3.23 -14.47
C VAL A 457 -2.37 -4.09 -13.78
N GLY A 458 -3.56 -4.14 -14.35
CA GLY A 458 -4.71 -4.83 -13.75
C GLY A 458 -5.52 -3.94 -12.81
N ARG A 459 -6.50 -4.56 -12.18
CA ARG A 459 -7.32 -3.94 -11.13
C ARG A 459 -7.52 -4.95 -10.01
N GLU A 460 -7.53 -4.45 -8.78
CA GLU A 460 -7.80 -5.24 -7.58
C GLU A 460 -9.09 -4.76 -6.91
N GLY A 461 -9.79 -5.66 -6.22
CA GLY A 461 -11.10 -5.38 -5.60
C GLY A 461 -12.24 -5.28 -6.60
N GLY A 462 -13.46 -5.28 -6.08
CA GLY A 462 -14.66 -5.24 -6.92
C GLY A 462 -14.79 -6.45 -7.87
N ASP A 463 -15.40 -6.20 -9.01
CA ASP A 463 -15.59 -7.15 -10.11
C ASP A 463 -14.44 -7.13 -11.10
#